data_602ec77475ec8e583dafe8db138f7ec8
#
_entry.id   602ec77475ec8e583dafe8db138f7ec8
#
_cell.length_a   1.000
_cell.length_b   1.000
_cell.length_c   1.000
_cell.angle_alpha   90.00
_cell.angle_beta   90.00
_cell.angle_gamma   90.00
#
_symmetry.space_group_name_H-M   'P 1'
#
loop_
_entity.id
_entity.type
_entity.pdbx_description
1 polymer ?
#
loop_
_entity_poly.entity_id
_entity_poly.type
_entity_poly.pdbx_seq_one_letter_code
_entity_poly.pdbx_strand_id
1 'polypeptide(L)'
;MTWNSVAIGDGANSTLLVTTPQLAFENEFLLNGLLGIAALHVQYLTPGSDPVRKQIDIYAQKALTGFREALPEIRPGTSQYESAMVMAVLLVLLYSLNSTFEENEIMAVQWLVLYGGLQTIFKLDPVPKNDGLSVYPLFQRELSELKVKPVIPRILLSMVQEIHPLDPEYDQLEYYCNTLDVLGILFAGLKQDGVGEKLSIRIVSWCSFVSQEFTNLAKEKRPRSLIILAYYMMFLKLVKLWWLEGIAERDVVSIAGVVG
;
A
#
# COMPACT_ATOMS: atom_id res chain seq x y z
N MET A 1 -15.39 0.42 -15.94
CA MET A 1 -15.77 1.28 -14.80
C MET A 1 -14.89 1.06 -13.56
N THR A 2 -14.58 -0.19 -13.18
CA THR A 2 -13.79 -0.52 -11.97
C THR A 2 -12.44 0.20 -11.91
N TRP A 3 -11.69 0.19 -13.00
CA TRP A 3 -10.30 0.64 -12.99
C TRP A 3 -10.11 2.14 -12.85
N ASN A 4 -11.02 2.97 -13.35
CA ASN A 4 -10.98 4.43 -13.18
C ASN A 4 -11.17 4.88 -11.73
N SER A 5 -11.56 3.96 -10.84
CA SER A 5 -11.79 4.23 -9.42
C SER A 5 -10.79 3.51 -8.49
N VAL A 6 -9.78 2.84 -9.06
CA VAL A 6 -8.79 2.06 -8.31
C VAL A 6 -7.47 2.82 -8.15
N ALA A 7 -7.02 3.50 -9.19
CA ALA A 7 -5.76 4.21 -9.23
C ALA A 7 -5.94 5.73 -9.29
N ILE A 8 -4.87 6.44 -9.00
CA ILE A 8 -4.78 7.90 -9.03
C ILE A 8 -3.85 8.28 -10.18
N GLY A 9 -4.32 9.18 -11.06
CA GLY A 9 -3.56 9.70 -12.20
C GLY A 9 -3.82 8.99 -13.53
N ASP A 10 -3.75 9.75 -14.61
CA ASP A 10 -4.11 9.28 -15.95
C ASP A 10 -3.18 8.18 -16.48
N GLY A 11 -1.89 8.25 -16.18
CA GLY A 11 -0.91 7.24 -16.58
C GLY A 11 -1.17 5.89 -15.94
N ALA A 12 -1.43 5.85 -14.63
CA ALA A 12 -1.77 4.63 -13.90
C ALA A 12 -3.10 4.05 -14.38
N ASN A 13 -4.11 4.90 -14.58
CA ASN A 13 -5.41 4.48 -15.12
C ASN A 13 -5.27 3.88 -16.52
N SER A 14 -4.51 4.49 -17.43
CA SER A 14 -4.25 3.97 -18.78
C SER A 14 -3.57 2.58 -18.73
N THR A 15 -2.59 2.41 -17.86
CA THR A 15 -1.90 1.12 -17.67
C THR A 15 -2.87 0.04 -17.18
N LEU A 16 -3.72 0.35 -16.19
CA LEU A 16 -4.71 -0.60 -15.68
C LEU A 16 -5.80 -0.94 -16.69
N LEU A 17 -6.17 0.01 -17.57
CA LEU A 17 -7.23 -0.19 -18.56
C LEU A 17 -6.77 -0.94 -19.80
N VAL A 18 -5.54 -0.76 -20.24
CA VAL A 18 -5.06 -1.27 -21.52
C VAL A 18 -4.00 -2.35 -21.33
N THR A 19 -2.90 -2.02 -20.68
CA THR A 19 -1.74 -2.90 -20.58
C THR A 19 -1.99 -4.09 -19.67
N THR A 20 -2.56 -3.84 -18.48
CA THR A 20 -2.78 -4.90 -17.49
C THR A 20 -3.71 -6.00 -18.00
N PRO A 21 -4.84 -5.73 -18.69
CA PRO A 21 -5.63 -6.79 -19.33
C PRO A 21 -4.85 -7.59 -20.39
N GLN A 22 -3.98 -6.95 -21.18
CA GLN A 22 -3.16 -7.66 -22.17
C GLN A 22 -2.20 -8.65 -21.47
N LEU A 23 -1.50 -8.21 -20.44
CA LEU A 23 -0.64 -9.08 -19.64
C LEU A 23 -1.42 -10.21 -18.95
N ALA A 24 -2.65 -9.95 -18.55
CA ALA A 24 -3.49 -10.93 -17.87
C ALA A 24 -3.93 -12.08 -18.80
N PHE A 25 -4.07 -11.85 -20.11
CA PHE A 25 -4.35 -12.94 -21.05
C PHE A 25 -3.19 -13.93 -21.18
N GLU A 26 -1.96 -13.50 -20.89
CA GLU A 26 -0.78 -14.34 -20.91
C GLU A 26 -0.47 -14.98 -19.54
N ASN A 27 -1.03 -14.42 -18.46
CA ASN A 27 -0.70 -14.81 -17.08
C ASN A 27 -1.95 -15.01 -16.23
N GLU A 28 -2.32 -16.28 -16.03
CA GLU A 28 -3.58 -16.67 -15.35
C GLU A 28 -3.70 -16.10 -13.93
N PHE A 29 -2.60 -16.01 -13.17
CA PHE A 29 -2.63 -15.44 -11.83
C PHE A 29 -3.06 -13.97 -11.86
N LEU A 30 -2.59 -13.19 -12.85
CA LEU A 30 -2.97 -11.79 -13.01
C LEU A 30 -4.42 -11.66 -13.46
N LEU A 31 -4.88 -12.52 -14.38
CA LEU A 31 -6.28 -12.56 -14.79
C LEU A 31 -7.22 -12.79 -13.60
N ASN A 32 -6.90 -13.78 -12.76
CA ASN A 32 -7.68 -14.05 -11.55
C ASN A 32 -7.63 -12.87 -10.57
N GLY A 33 -6.49 -12.18 -10.45
CA GLY A 33 -6.36 -10.95 -9.64
C GLY A 33 -7.29 -9.84 -10.13
N LEU A 34 -7.32 -9.60 -11.44
CA LEU A 34 -8.21 -8.61 -12.06
C LEU A 34 -9.69 -8.95 -11.83
N LEU A 35 -10.06 -10.22 -12.04
CA LEU A 35 -11.44 -10.69 -11.83
C LEU A 35 -11.84 -10.58 -10.36
N GLY A 36 -10.92 -10.86 -9.43
CA GLY A 36 -11.14 -10.67 -8.00
C GLY A 36 -11.45 -9.22 -7.62
N ILE A 37 -10.65 -8.26 -8.11
CA ILE A 37 -10.89 -6.83 -7.89
C ILE A 37 -12.22 -6.38 -8.54
N ALA A 38 -12.51 -6.85 -9.75
CA ALA A 38 -13.78 -6.53 -10.42
C ALA A 38 -14.99 -7.04 -9.61
N ALA A 39 -14.91 -8.28 -9.10
CA ALA A 39 -15.95 -8.86 -8.27
C ALA A 39 -16.12 -8.12 -6.93
N LEU A 40 -15.03 -7.70 -6.29
CA LEU A 40 -15.06 -6.85 -5.09
C LEU A 40 -15.74 -5.50 -5.35
N HIS A 41 -15.47 -4.88 -6.49
CA HIS A 41 -16.15 -3.63 -6.87
C HIS A 41 -17.64 -3.85 -7.13
N VAL A 42 -18.02 -4.96 -7.77
CA VAL A 42 -19.44 -5.33 -7.93
C VAL A 42 -20.10 -5.51 -6.56
N GLN A 43 -19.45 -6.20 -5.63
CA GLN A 43 -19.95 -6.37 -4.27
C GLN A 43 -20.11 -5.02 -3.54
N TYR A 44 -19.18 -4.10 -3.71
CA TYR A 44 -19.28 -2.75 -3.15
C TYR A 44 -20.48 -1.99 -3.70
N LEU A 45 -20.75 -2.09 -5.00
CA LEU A 45 -21.88 -1.45 -5.66
C LEU A 45 -23.24 -2.13 -5.38
N THR A 46 -23.23 -3.43 -5.09
CA THR A 46 -24.42 -4.25 -4.83
C THR A 46 -24.24 -5.09 -3.56
N PRO A 47 -24.33 -4.46 -2.38
CA PRO A 47 -24.14 -5.16 -1.11
C PRO A 47 -25.17 -6.27 -0.91
N GLY A 48 -24.72 -7.42 -0.33
CA GLY A 48 -25.61 -8.53 0.05
C GLY A 48 -25.75 -9.63 -1.01
N SER A 49 -24.92 -9.65 -2.05
CA SER A 49 -24.90 -10.71 -3.07
C SER A 49 -23.98 -11.87 -2.65
N ASP A 50 -24.50 -12.91 -2.00
CA ASP A 50 -23.74 -14.11 -1.62
C ASP A 50 -23.02 -14.83 -2.77
N PRO A 51 -23.59 -14.93 -4.00
CA PRO A 51 -22.87 -15.53 -5.11
C PRO A 51 -21.60 -14.79 -5.50
N VAL A 52 -21.61 -13.45 -5.43
CA VAL A 52 -20.46 -12.62 -5.74
C VAL A 52 -19.35 -12.84 -4.70
N ARG A 53 -19.70 -12.93 -3.42
CA ARG A 53 -18.72 -13.19 -2.36
C ARG A 53 -17.94 -14.49 -2.56
N LYS A 54 -18.63 -15.58 -2.87
CA LYS A 54 -17.99 -16.88 -3.18
C LYS A 54 -17.03 -16.76 -4.37
N GLN A 55 -17.41 -15.97 -5.37
CA GLN A 55 -16.59 -15.79 -6.55
C GLN A 55 -15.31 -14.98 -6.27
N ILE A 56 -15.40 -13.99 -5.36
CA ILE A 56 -14.24 -13.23 -4.89
C ILE A 56 -13.21 -14.17 -4.25
N ASP A 57 -13.64 -15.04 -3.33
CA ASP A 57 -12.76 -15.98 -2.64
C ASP A 57 -12.04 -16.91 -3.63
N ILE A 58 -12.78 -17.42 -4.62
CA ILE A 58 -12.24 -18.30 -5.66
C ILE A 58 -11.15 -17.56 -6.47
N TYR A 59 -11.43 -16.34 -6.93
CA TYR A 59 -10.48 -15.57 -7.72
C TYR A 59 -9.27 -15.16 -6.90
N ALA A 60 -9.45 -14.70 -5.67
CA ALA A 60 -8.36 -14.30 -4.79
C ALA A 60 -7.43 -15.49 -4.48
N GLN A 61 -7.99 -16.67 -4.19
CA GLN A 61 -7.23 -17.89 -3.94
C GLN A 61 -6.44 -18.33 -5.18
N LYS A 62 -7.07 -18.38 -6.35
CA LYS A 62 -6.39 -18.72 -7.61
C LYS A 62 -5.28 -17.75 -7.96
N ALA A 63 -5.53 -16.44 -7.81
CA ALA A 63 -4.54 -15.41 -8.04
C ALA A 63 -3.33 -15.59 -7.13
N LEU A 64 -3.54 -15.77 -5.83
CA LEU A 64 -2.46 -15.93 -4.86
C LEU A 64 -1.67 -17.23 -5.06
N THR A 65 -2.35 -18.34 -5.31
CA THR A 65 -1.69 -19.64 -5.55
C THR A 65 -0.85 -19.58 -6.82
N GLY A 66 -1.43 -19.16 -7.95
CA GLY A 66 -0.70 -19.08 -9.22
C GLY A 66 0.45 -18.07 -9.18
N PHE A 67 0.28 -16.94 -8.45
CA PHE A 67 1.36 -15.98 -8.25
C PHE A 67 2.54 -16.59 -7.48
N ARG A 68 2.27 -17.32 -6.38
CA ARG A 68 3.31 -18.02 -5.59
C ARG A 68 4.04 -19.08 -6.41
N GLU A 69 3.34 -19.82 -7.24
CA GLU A 69 3.90 -20.83 -8.12
C GLU A 69 4.79 -20.20 -9.21
N ALA A 70 4.41 -19.03 -9.72
CA ALA A 70 5.17 -18.31 -10.73
C ALA A 70 6.43 -17.63 -10.19
N LEU A 71 6.45 -17.19 -8.92
CA LEU A 71 7.54 -16.41 -8.33
C LEU A 71 8.96 -16.96 -8.58
N PRO A 72 9.25 -18.27 -8.46
CA PRO A 72 10.59 -18.82 -8.69
C PRO A 72 11.09 -18.70 -10.14
N GLU A 73 10.16 -18.60 -11.09
CA GLU A 73 10.45 -18.56 -12.52
C GLU A 73 10.49 -17.14 -13.10
N ILE A 74 10.07 -16.15 -12.32
CA ILE A 74 10.05 -14.75 -12.77
C ILE A 74 11.46 -14.27 -13.08
N ARG A 75 11.63 -13.71 -14.26
CA ARG A 75 12.88 -13.12 -14.73
C ARG A 75 12.64 -11.68 -15.17
N PRO A 76 13.54 -10.74 -14.81
CA PRO A 76 13.50 -9.38 -15.29
C PRO A 76 13.38 -9.27 -16.83
N GLY A 77 12.65 -8.27 -17.30
CA GLY A 77 12.48 -8.02 -18.74
C GLY A 77 11.48 -8.96 -19.46
N THR A 78 10.70 -9.73 -18.72
CA THR A 78 9.66 -10.61 -19.28
C THR A 78 8.26 -10.07 -18.98
N SER A 79 7.25 -10.45 -19.81
CA SER A 79 5.84 -10.12 -19.54
C SER A 79 5.36 -10.71 -18.21
N GLN A 80 5.94 -11.84 -17.80
CA GLN A 80 5.66 -12.46 -16.51
C GLN A 80 6.17 -11.61 -15.34
N TYR A 81 7.33 -10.95 -15.48
CA TYR A 81 7.85 -10.00 -14.49
C TYR A 81 6.93 -8.78 -14.37
N GLU A 82 6.50 -8.19 -15.49
CA GLU A 82 5.53 -7.09 -15.50
C GLU A 82 4.21 -7.51 -14.84
N SER A 83 3.72 -8.69 -15.16
CA SER A 83 2.51 -9.27 -14.56
C SER A 83 2.64 -9.45 -13.05
N ALA A 84 3.82 -9.90 -12.59
CA ALA A 84 4.10 -10.06 -11.17
C ALA A 84 4.14 -8.72 -10.43
N MET A 85 4.72 -7.68 -11.05
CA MET A 85 4.71 -6.33 -10.49
C MET A 85 3.29 -5.81 -10.31
N VAL A 86 2.45 -5.93 -11.34
CA VAL A 86 1.04 -5.52 -11.26
C VAL A 86 0.30 -6.34 -10.20
N MET A 87 0.48 -7.66 -10.20
CA MET A 87 -0.17 -8.55 -9.24
C MET A 87 0.18 -8.19 -7.80
N ALA A 88 1.43 -7.83 -7.52
CA ALA A 88 1.84 -7.42 -6.18
C ALA A 88 1.10 -6.15 -5.69
N VAL A 89 0.81 -5.20 -6.59
CA VAL A 89 -0.06 -4.05 -6.26
C VAL A 89 -1.51 -4.50 -6.05
N LEU A 90 -2.03 -5.37 -6.91
CA LEU A 90 -3.41 -5.86 -6.78
C LEU A 90 -3.61 -6.69 -5.51
N LEU A 91 -2.57 -7.36 -5.00
CA LEU A 91 -2.64 -8.09 -3.72
C LEU A 91 -2.94 -7.17 -2.54
N VAL A 92 -2.40 -5.94 -2.55
CA VAL A 92 -2.74 -4.95 -1.51
C VAL A 92 -4.24 -4.66 -1.52
N LEU A 93 -4.82 -4.47 -2.71
CA LEU A 93 -6.25 -4.22 -2.89
C LEU A 93 -7.10 -5.44 -2.50
N LEU A 94 -6.73 -6.62 -3.00
CA LEU A 94 -7.43 -7.88 -2.70
C LEU A 94 -7.44 -8.16 -1.19
N TYR A 95 -6.29 -7.97 -0.54
CA TYR A 95 -6.18 -8.15 0.90
C TYR A 95 -7.04 -7.15 1.66
N SER A 96 -6.98 -5.87 1.29
CA SER A 96 -7.72 -4.78 1.96
C SER A 96 -9.23 -4.96 1.94
N LEU A 97 -9.75 -5.60 0.89
CA LEU A 97 -11.18 -5.71 0.65
C LEU A 97 -11.77 -7.08 1.01
N ASN A 98 -10.95 -8.14 0.96
CA ASN A 98 -11.43 -9.50 1.14
C ASN A 98 -11.18 -10.06 2.55
N SER A 99 -10.35 -9.41 3.37
CA SER A 99 -10.07 -9.92 4.71
C SER A 99 -11.29 -9.77 5.61
N THR A 100 -11.71 -10.89 6.18
CA THR A 100 -12.50 -10.89 7.40
C THR A 100 -11.54 -10.53 8.53
N PHE A 101 -11.48 -9.23 8.85
CA PHE A 101 -10.53 -8.73 9.84
C PHE A 101 -10.82 -9.33 11.20
N GLU A 102 -9.78 -9.86 11.85
CA GLU A 102 -9.84 -10.13 13.27
C GLU A 102 -9.95 -8.81 14.03
N GLU A 103 -10.62 -8.84 15.18
CA GLU A 103 -11.00 -7.64 15.97
C GLU A 103 -9.83 -6.72 16.33
N ASN A 104 -8.58 -7.22 16.27
CA ASN A 104 -7.35 -6.49 16.62
C ASN A 104 -6.33 -6.39 15.47
N GLU A 105 -6.75 -6.64 14.24
CA GLU A 105 -5.89 -6.53 13.07
C GLU A 105 -5.83 -5.07 12.59
N ILE A 106 -4.60 -4.58 12.36
CA ILE A 106 -4.34 -3.22 11.88
C ILE A 106 -3.93 -3.32 10.42
N MET A 107 -4.77 -2.83 9.51
CA MET A 107 -4.55 -2.92 8.07
C MET A 107 -3.26 -2.21 7.63
N ALA A 108 -2.95 -1.08 8.23
CA ALA A 108 -1.71 -0.37 7.95
C ALA A 108 -0.47 -1.25 8.16
N VAL A 109 -0.46 -2.09 9.18
CA VAL A 109 0.65 -3.03 9.44
C VAL A 109 0.73 -4.09 8.33
N GLN A 110 -0.41 -4.61 7.88
CA GLN A 110 -0.44 -5.57 6.78
C GLN A 110 0.04 -4.96 5.47
N TRP A 111 -0.33 -3.71 5.20
CA TRP A 111 0.19 -2.99 4.03
C TRP A 111 1.70 -2.83 4.07
N LEU A 112 2.28 -2.46 5.21
CA LEU A 112 3.74 -2.39 5.35
C LEU A 112 4.41 -3.71 5.00
N VAL A 113 3.84 -4.84 5.43
CA VAL A 113 4.36 -6.19 5.11
C VAL A 113 4.26 -6.47 3.62
N LEU A 114 3.11 -6.20 3.00
CA LEU A 114 2.89 -6.43 1.56
C LEU A 114 3.80 -5.54 0.71
N TYR A 115 3.96 -4.26 1.07
CA TYR A 115 4.87 -3.35 0.39
C TYR A 115 6.35 -3.74 0.56
N GLY A 116 6.73 -4.29 1.71
CA GLY A 116 8.07 -4.87 1.91
C GLY A 116 8.34 -6.03 0.93
N GLY A 117 7.37 -6.91 0.73
CA GLY A 117 7.43 -7.97 -0.30
C GLY A 117 7.56 -7.40 -1.72
N LEU A 118 6.76 -6.38 -2.05
CA LEU A 118 6.83 -5.68 -3.33
C LEU A 118 8.21 -5.09 -3.59
N GLN A 119 8.83 -4.43 -2.59
CA GLN A 119 10.18 -3.88 -2.71
C GLN A 119 11.22 -4.97 -3.05
N THR A 120 11.03 -6.19 -2.57
CA THR A 120 11.94 -7.31 -2.89
C THR A 120 11.87 -7.66 -4.37
N ILE A 121 10.69 -7.66 -4.98
CA ILE A 121 10.52 -7.87 -6.43
C ILE A 121 11.20 -6.74 -7.22
N PHE A 122 11.04 -5.49 -6.79
CA PHE A 122 11.70 -4.34 -7.42
C PHE A 122 13.23 -4.35 -7.34
N LYS A 123 13.80 -4.96 -6.30
CA LYS A 123 15.26 -5.07 -6.14
C LYS A 123 15.88 -6.09 -7.09
N LEU A 124 15.08 -7.02 -7.64
CA LEU A 124 15.56 -7.99 -8.62
C LEU A 124 15.98 -7.32 -9.92
N ASP A 125 15.33 -6.23 -10.30
CA ASP A 125 15.76 -5.38 -11.42
C ASP A 125 15.30 -3.94 -11.12
N PRO A 126 16.22 -2.99 -10.88
CA PRO A 126 15.85 -1.59 -10.80
C PRO A 126 15.26 -1.20 -12.14
N VAL A 127 13.98 -0.90 -12.17
CA VAL A 127 13.13 -0.61 -13.35
C VAL A 127 13.93 0.11 -14.43
N PRO A 128 14.13 -0.49 -15.62
CA PRO A 128 14.89 0.12 -16.70
C PRO A 128 14.22 1.44 -17.08
N LYS A 129 14.99 2.50 -17.13
CA LYS A 129 14.46 3.84 -17.39
C LYS A 129 13.90 4.02 -18.81
N ASN A 130 14.04 3.04 -19.73
CA ASN A 130 13.80 3.30 -21.16
C ASN A 130 13.30 2.14 -22.04
N ASP A 131 12.97 0.96 -21.54
CA ASP A 131 12.68 -0.16 -22.44
C ASP A 131 11.20 -0.59 -22.44
N GLY A 132 10.29 0.35 -22.67
CA GLY A 132 8.93 -0.02 -23.10
C GLY A 132 8.10 -0.79 -22.06
N LEU A 133 8.55 -0.88 -20.82
CA LEU A 133 7.77 -1.44 -19.71
C LEU A 133 6.50 -0.65 -19.54
N SER A 134 5.43 -1.23 -20.02
CA SER A 134 4.13 -0.63 -20.12
C SER A 134 3.44 -0.46 -18.77
N VAL A 135 3.93 -1.17 -17.71
CA VAL A 135 3.43 -1.05 -16.33
C VAL A 135 4.16 0.01 -15.49
N TYR A 136 5.21 0.61 -16.02
CA TYR A 136 6.00 1.65 -15.34
C TYR A 136 5.16 2.79 -14.74
N PRO A 137 4.10 3.32 -15.41
CA PRO A 137 3.28 4.38 -14.84
C PRO A 137 2.62 4.04 -13.49
N LEU A 138 2.39 2.76 -13.19
CA LEU A 138 1.85 2.33 -11.88
C LEU A 138 2.86 2.56 -10.74
N PHE A 139 4.14 2.64 -11.08
CA PHE A 139 5.26 2.72 -10.14
C PHE A 139 6.01 4.04 -10.24
N GLN A 140 5.62 4.90 -11.18
CA GLN A 140 6.14 6.27 -11.25
C GLN A 140 5.77 7.00 -9.96
N ARG A 141 6.79 7.26 -9.18
CA ARG A 141 6.72 8.09 -7.99
C ARG A 141 7.56 9.30 -8.29
N GLU A 142 6.97 10.45 -8.19
CA GLU A 142 7.71 11.70 -8.28
C GLU A 142 8.57 11.87 -7.02
N LEU A 143 9.59 11.00 -6.90
CA LEU A 143 10.59 11.05 -5.84
C LEU A 143 11.41 12.34 -5.89
N SER A 144 11.48 12.98 -7.06
CA SER A 144 12.19 14.26 -7.25
C SER A 144 11.55 15.41 -6.44
N GLU A 145 10.27 15.31 -6.12
CA GLU A 145 9.58 16.29 -5.28
C GLU A 145 9.74 16.03 -3.77
N LEU A 146 10.39 14.94 -3.36
CA LEU A 146 10.75 14.68 -1.96
C LEU A 146 11.84 15.67 -1.42
N LYS A 147 12.27 16.66 -2.20
CA LYS A 147 13.12 17.77 -1.72
C LYS A 147 12.39 18.75 -0.80
N VAL A 148 11.14 18.48 -0.47
CA VAL A 148 10.40 19.27 0.51
C VAL A 148 10.91 18.94 1.91
N LYS A 149 11.26 19.98 2.67
CA LYS A 149 11.67 19.80 4.06
C LYS A 149 10.50 19.21 4.86
N PRO A 150 10.67 18.07 5.56
CA PRO A 150 9.61 17.48 6.36
C PRO A 150 9.05 18.45 7.40
N VAL A 151 7.75 18.40 7.62
CA VAL A 151 7.07 19.16 8.67
C VAL A 151 6.48 18.15 9.63
N ILE A 152 7.08 17.99 10.80
CA ILE A 152 6.67 16.99 11.78
C ILE A 152 5.93 17.71 12.93
N PRO A 153 4.72 17.25 13.31
CA PRO A 153 4.02 17.75 14.49
C PRO A 153 4.88 17.63 15.76
N ARG A 154 4.89 18.67 16.59
CA ARG A 154 5.73 18.69 17.79
C ARG A 154 5.49 17.51 18.70
N ILE A 155 4.23 17.07 18.85
CA ILE A 155 3.86 15.94 19.70
C ILE A 155 4.51 14.63 19.23
N LEU A 156 4.63 14.39 17.93
CA LEU A 156 5.33 13.22 17.39
C LEU A 156 6.85 13.34 17.55
N LEU A 157 7.36 14.55 17.38
CA LEU A 157 8.78 14.81 17.54
C LEU A 157 9.21 14.60 19.00
N SER A 158 8.48 15.17 19.97
CA SER A 158 8.77 14.99 21.41
C SER A 158 8.64 13.53 21.84
N MET A 159 7.62 12.81 21.35
CA MET A 159 7.44 11.37 21.64
C MET A 159 8.70 10.54 21.32
N VAL A 160 9.42 10.92 20.28
CA VAL A 160 10.64 10.20 19.85
C VAL A 160 11.90 10.80 20.48
N GLN A 161 12.03 12.14 20.56
CA GLN A 161 13.21 12.80 21.12
C GLN A 161 13.36 12.62 22.62
N GLU A 162 12.27 12.39 23.34
CA GLU A 162 12.27 12.17 24.80
C GLU A 162 12.52 10.71 25.19
N ILE A 163 12.85 9.83 24.24
CA ILE A 163 13.22 8.45 24.54
C ILE A 163 14.54 8.46 25.33
N HIS A 164 14.44 8.03 26.59
CA HIS A 164 15.61 7.99 27.48
C HIS A 164 16.57 6.85 27.08
N PRO A 165 17.89 7.00 27.23
CA PRO A 165 18.87 5.93 26.92
C PRO A 165 18.63 4.59 27.62
N LEU A 166 17.87 4.57 28.72
CA LEU A 166 17.47 3.34 29.42
C LEU A 166 16.13 2.76 28.94
N ASP A 167 15.45 3.42 27.98
CA ASP A 167 14.23 2.89 27.38
C ASP A 167 14.58 1.70 26.47
N PRO A 168 13.87 0.58 26.53
CA PRO A 168 14.09 -0.57 25.66
C PRO A 168 14.01 -0.26 24.16
N GLU A 169 13.37 0.85 23.77
CA GLU A 169 13.25 1.29 22.39
C GLU A 169 14.30 2.33 21.97
N TYR A 170 15.29 2.64 22.83
CA TYR A 170 16.31 3.64 22.52
C TYR A 170 17.10 3.30 21.25
N ASP A 171 17.46 2.03 21.07
CA ASP A 171 18.18 1.56 19.87
C ASP A 171 17.33 1.62 18.58
N GLN A 172 16.02 1.85 18.72
CA GLN A 172 15.09 1.95 17.60
C GLN A 172 14.81 3.42 17.18
N LEU A 173 15.41 4.37 17.87
CA LEU A 173 15.20 5.81 17.66
C LEU A 173 15.35 6.23 16.21
N GLU A 174 16.38 5.74 15.53
CA GLU A 174 16.66 6.04 14.12
C GLU A 174 15.49 5.63 13.21
N TYR A 175 14.90 4.45 13.42
CA TYR A 175 13.78 3.98 12.61
C TYR A 175 12.52 4.79 12.80
N TYR A 176 12.26 5.25 14.03
CA TYR A 176 11.17 6.19 14.30
C TYR A 176 11.40 7.54 13.63
N CYS A 177 12.61 8.12 13.77
CA CYS A 177 12.96 9.41 13.14
C CYS A 177 12.82 9.33 11.62
N ASN A 178 13.37 8.32 10.97
CA ASN A 178 13.29 8.14 9.53
C ASN A 178 11.84 8.00 9.05
N THR A 179 10.99 7.29 9.80
CA THR A 179 9.57 7.16 9.45
C THR A 179 8.81 8.45 9.67
N LEU A 180 9.14 9.22 10.71
CA LEU A 180 8.58 10.55 10.93
C LEU A 180 8.97 11.53 9.83
N ASP A 181 10.17 11.45 9.29
CA ASP A 181 10.58 12.27 8.14
C ASP A 181 9.72 11.96 6.92
N VAL A 182 9.48 10.67 6.62
CA VAL A 182 8.60 10.25 5.53
C VAL A 182 7.15 10.72 5.78
N LEU A 183 6.65 10.63 7.00
CA LEU A 183 5.33 11.15 7.36
C LEU A 183 5.29 12.68 7.28
N GLY A 184 6.37 13.34 7.66
CA GLY A 184 6.54 14.79 7.61
C GLY A 184 6.43 15.36 6.20
N ILE A 185 6.75 14.58 5.17
CA ILE A 185 6.54 14.95 3.76
C ILE A 185 5.05 15.08 3.44
N LEU A 186 4.20 14.22 4.00
CA LEU A 186 2.75 14.33 3.81
C LEU A 186 2.21 15.61 4.46
N PHE A 187 2.67 15.95 5.66
CA PHE A 187 2.29 17.22 6.32
C PHE A 187 2.78 18.43 5.52
N ALA A 188 4.00 18.38 4.98
CA ALA A 188 4.54 19.45 4.16
C ALA A 188 3.73 19.61 2.85
N GLY A 189 3.41 18.48 2.19
CA GLY A 189 2.59 18.47 0.97
C GLY A 189 1.20 19.02 1.20
N LEU A 190 0.53 18.61 2.30
CA LEU A 190 -0.78 19.14 2.66
C LEU A 190 -0.75 20.65 2.89
N LYS A 191 0.31 21.15 3.53
CA LYS A 191 0.49 22.59 3.80
C LYS A 191 0.78 23.40 2.54
N GLN A 192 1.54 22.84 1.62
CA GLN A 192 2.01 23.52 0.41
C GLN A 192 1.00 23.45 -0.73
N ASP A 193 0.50 22.26 -1.02
CA ASP A 193 -0.29 21.97 -2.22
C ASP A 193 -1.79 21.76 -1.89
N GLY A 194 -2.15 21.59 -0.60
CA GLY A 194 -3.50 21.24 -0.18
C GLY A 194 -3.85 19.79 -0.53
N VAL A 195 -5.17 19.48 -0.47
CA VAL A 195 -5.69 18.16 -0.85
C VAL A 195 -5.84 18.11 -2.37
N GLY A 196 -5.15 17.17 -3.01
CA GLY A 196 -5.19 17.00 -4.46
C GLY A 196 -4.53 15.69 -4.90
N GLU A 197 -4.42 15.50 -6.22
CA GLU A 197 -3.88 14.28 -6.82
C GLU A 197 -2.47 13.96 -6.34
N LYS A 198 -1.56 14.94 -6.35
CA LYS A 198 -0.18 14.76 -5.89
C LYS A 198 -0.09 14.25 -4.45
N LEU A 199 -0.86 14.87 -3.54
CA LEU A 199 -0.89 14.44 -2.15
C LEU A 199 -1.48 13.02 -2.03
N SER A 200 -2.53 12.73 -2.78
CA SER A 200 -3.17 11.42 -2.79
C SER A 200 -2.21 10.30 -3.25
N ILE A 201 -1.43 10.55 -4.30
CA ILE A 201 -0.38 9.61 -4.76
C ILE A 201 0.66 9.38 -3.65
N ARG A 202 1.13 10.46 -2.99
CA ARG A 202 2.10 10.36 -1.89
C ARG A 202 1.54 9.56 -0.71
N ILE A 203 0.26 9.77 -0.35
CA ILE A 203 -0.40 9.04 0.73
C ILE A 203 -0.45 7.55 0.40
N VAL A 204 -0.94 7.16 -0.77
CA VAL A 204 -1.07 5.74 -1.15
C VAL A 204 0.30 5.06 -1.27
N SER A 205 1.33 5.78 -1.70
CA SER A 205 2.68 5.23 -1.83
C SER A 205 3.50 5.27 -0.54
N TRP A 206 3.01 5.91 0.54
CA TRP A 206 3.77 6.13 1.78
C TRP A 206 4.40 4.87 2.36
N CYS A 207 3.64 3.77 2.43
CA CYS A 207 4.12 2.48 2.95
C CYS A 207 5.37 1.95 2.24
N SER A 208 5.59 2.35 1.00
CA SER A 208 6.75 1.90 0.22
C SER A 208 8.06 2.64 0.56
N PHE A 209 8.00 3.68 1.38
CA PHE A 209 9.16 4.44 1.85
C PHE A 209 9.52 4.09 3.30
N VAL A 210 8.70 3.30 3.95
CA VAL A 210 8.92 2.87 5.34
C VAL A 210 9.92 1.71 5.37
N SER A 211 10.84 1.74 6.32
CA SER A 211 11.87 0.70 6.45
C SER A 211 11.30 -0.64 6.96
N GLN A 212 12.02 -1.72 6.70
CA GLN A 212 11.65 -3.04 7.20
C GLN A 212 11.75 -3.11 8.73
N GLU A 213 12.68 -2.38 9.33
CA GLU A 213 12.88 -2.30 10.77
C GLU A 213 11.65 -1.66 11.43
N PHE A 214 11.17 -0.54 10.92
CA PHE A 214 9.93 0.06 11.42
C PHE A 214 8.72 -0.88 11.19
N THR A 215 8.66 -1.57 10.07
CA THR A 215 7.61 -2.57 9.80
C THR A 215 7.62 -3.66 10.88
N ASN A 216 8.79 -4.12 11.31
CA ASN A 216 8.90 -5.10 12.40
C ASN A 216 8.40 -4.54 13.73
N LEU A 217 8.74 -3.29 14.08
CA LEU A 217 8.23 -2.63 15.27
C LEU A 217 6.70 -2.51 15.25
N ALA A 218 6.12 -2.19 14.09
CA ALA A 218 4.68 -2.12 13.91
C ALA A 218 4.01 -3.51 14.05
N LYS A 219 4.63 -4.57 13.53
CA LYS A 219 4.17 -5.97 13.72
C LYS A 219 4.20 -6.40 15.19
N GLU A 220 5.23 -5.96 15.92
CA GLU A 220 5.32 -6.18 17.38
C GLU A 220 4.34 -5.31 18.16
N LYS A 221 3.55 -4.49 17.50
CA LYS A 221 2.59 -3.55 18.10
C LYS A 221 3.24 -2.60 19.10
N ARG A 222 4.46 -2.14 18.82
CA ARG A 222 5.14 -1.15 19.66
C ARG A 222 4.32 0.15 19.71
N PRO A 223 4.01 0.70 20.87
CA PRO A 223 3.10 1.84 20.99
C PRO A 223 3.49 3.04 20.11
N ARG A 224 4.77 3.39 20.06
CA ARG A 224 5.27 4.53 19.26
C ARG A 224 5.07 4.30 17.77
N SER A 225 5.30 3.08 17.28
CA SER A 225 5.06 2.75 15.86
C SER A 225 3.58 2.84 15.51
N LEU A 226 2.70 2.38 16.39
CA LEU A 226 1.25 2.44 16.20
C LEU A 226 0.74 3.88 16.22
N ILE A 227 1.27 4.74 17.07
CA ILE A 227 0.92 6.17 17.07
C ILE A 227 1.32 6.83 15.76
N ILE A 228 2.51 6.54 15.21
CA ILE A 228 2.92 7.05 13.89
C ILE A 228 1.95 6.57 12.80
N LEU A 229 1.54 5.31 12.83
CA LEU A 229 0.55 4.76 11.91
C LEU A 229 -0.83 5.42 12.07
N ALA A 230 -1.27 5.72 13.28
CA ALA A 230 -2.53 6.44 13.51
C ALA A 230 -2.52 7.82 12.82
N TYR A 231 -1.39 8.53 12.87
CA TYR A 231 -1.24 9.79 12.13
C TYR A 231 -1.22 9.59 10.61
N TYR A 232 -0.65 8.51 10.11
CA TYR A 232 -0.76 8.16 8.69
C TYR A 232 -2.22 7.88 8.28
N MET A 233 -3.01 7.21 9.13
CA MET A 233 -4.43 6.96 8.85
C MET A 233 -5.24 8.25 8.69
N MET A 234 -4.87 9.34 9.36
CA MET A 234 -5.50 10.65 9.16
C MET A 234 -5.32 11.15 7.71
N PHE A 235 -4.16 10.91 7.11
CA PHE A 235 -3.92 11.24 5.71
C PHE A 235 -4.70 10.32 4.77
N LEU A 236 -4.75 9.03 5.07
CA LEU A 236 -5.47 8.06 4.26
C LEU A 236 -6.95 8.44 4.08
N LYS A 237 -7.56 9.02 5.11
CA LYS A 237 -8.94 9.52 5.08
C LYS A 237 -9.16 10.65 4.06
N LEU A 238 -8.11 11.35 3.63
CA LEU A 238 -8.20 12.40 2.60
C LEU A 238 -8.31 11.82 1.18
N VAL A 239 -7.95 10.54 1.00
CA VAL A 239 -7.98 9.87 -0.30
C VAL A 239 -9.35 9.24 -0.52
N LYS A 240 -10.06 9.72 -1.56
CA LYS A 240 -11.41 9.25 -1.87
C LYS A 240 -11.37 8.10 -2.88
N LEU A 241 -10.96 6.94 -2.43
CA LEU A 241 -11.03 5.68 -3.19
C LEU A 241 -11.95 4.72 -2.45
N TRP A 242 -12.86 4.07 -3.16
CA TRP A 242 -13.86 3.17 -2.58
C TRP A 242 -13.26 2.04 -1.74
N TRP A 243 -12.11 1.53 -2.15
CA TRP A 243 -11.41 0.44 -1.45
C TRP A 243 -10.66 0.87 -0.18
N LEU A 244 -10.56 2.18 0.08
CA LEU A 244 -10.01 2.74 1.32
C LEU A 244 -11.09 3.14 2.34
N GLU A 245 -12.36 3.05 1.95
CA GLU A 245 -13.46 3.52 2.79
C GLU A 245 -13.54 2.70 4.09
N GLY A 246 -13.62 3.41 5.21
CA GLY A 246 -13.74 2.81 6.55
C GLY A 246 -12.44 2.24 7.13
N ILE A 247 -11.37 2.08 6.35
CA ILE A 247 -10.11 1.49 6.84
C ILE A 247 -9.44 2.39 7.89
N ALA A 248 -9.36 3.69 7.61
CA ALA A 248 -8.69 4.63 8.51
C ALA A 248 -9.38 4.71 9.88
N GLU A 249 -10.70 4.77 9.90
CA GLU A 249 -11.49 4.82 11.14
C GLU A 249 -11.31 3.55 11.96
N ARG A 250 -11.39 2.40 11.32
CA ARG A 250 -11.22 1.10 11.97
C ARG A 250 -9.81 0.95 12.55
N ASP A 251 -8.77 1.24 11.78
CA ASP A 251 -7.40 1.10 12.22
C ASP A 251 -7.09 2.03 13.40
N VAL A 252 -7.60 3.27 13.38
CA VAL A 252 -7.44 4.19 14.52
C VAL A 252 -8.08 3.63 15.78
N VAL A 253 -9.28 3.04 15.69
CA VAL A 253 -9.95 2.39 16.83
C VAL A 253 -9.15 1.20 17.34
N SER A 254 -8.66 0.34 16.44
CA SER A 254 -7.83 -0.82 16.80
C SER A 254 -6.52 -0.38 17.46
N ILE A 255 -5.86 0.66 16.95
CA ILE A 255 -4.65 1.23 17.52
C ILE A 255 -4.93 1.78 18.93
N ALA A 256 -6.01 2.56 19.10
CA ALA A 256 -6.38 3.10 20.39
C ALA A 256 -6.63 2.00 21.43
N GLY A 257 -7.23 0.88 21.04
CA GLY A 257 -7.42 -0.28 21.91
C GLY A 257 -6.13 -0.99 22.33
N VAL A 258 -5.05 -0.84 21.56
CA VAL A 258 -3.74 -1.45 21.85
C VAL A 258 -2.85 -0.51 22.68
N VAL A 259 -2.90 0.80 22.38
CA VAL A 259 -2.02 1.79 23.02
C VAL A 259 -2.57 2.25 24.38
N GLY A 260 -3.89 2.07 24.62
CA GLY A 260 -4.54 2.29 25.91
C GLY A 260 -5.04 3.65 26.13
#